data_73428763d2c3095e77b340af31cc3c1b
#
_entry.id   73428763d2c3095e77b340af31cc3c1b
#
_cell.length_a   1.000
_cell.length_b   1.000
_cell.length_c   1.000
_cell.angle_alpha   90.00
_cell.angle_beta   90.00
_cell.angle_gamma   90.00
#
_symmetry.space_group_name_H-M   'P 1'
#
loop_
_entity.id
_entity.type
_entity.pdbx_description
1 polymer ?
#
loop_
_entity_poly.entity_id
_entity_poly.type
_entity_poly.pdbx_seq_one_letter_code
_entity_poly.pdbx_strand_id
1 'polypeptide(L)'
;MKDKQKLKNKRFFLLITFLFFTSYATSKTFKKVNYQDVSIVGSELFSIEDIVANSSLNFPTSLIFVKSSYTERELKKNLSLKNVSVFRQIFPFGLKILIKTRTPIAYGERIFKGEKITGFIDEDGFFISLKYSDQENLNKITSKAVSYTHLRAHETKTD
;
A
#
# COMPACT_ATOMS: atom_id res chain seq x y z
N MET A 1 54.00 22.03 -14.51
CA MET A 1 53.88 20.56 -14.42
C MET A 1 53.07 20.08 -13.18
N LYS A 2 53.19 20.74 -12.03
CA LYS A 2 52.49 20.32 -10.79
C LYS A 2 50.96 20.32 -10.85
N ASP A 3 50.34 21.24 -11.60
CA ASP A 3 48.86 21.34 -11.65
C ASP A 3 48.20 20.23 -12.48
N LYS A 4 48.85 19.76 -13.55
CA LYS A 4 48.34 18.62 -14.34
C LYS A 4 48.35 17.32 -13.54
N GLN A 5 49.31 17.15 -12.64
CA GLN A 5 49.40 15.97 -11.76
C GLN A 5 48.37 16.00 -10.66
N LYS A 6 48.07 17.17 -10.07
CA LYS A 6 46.96 17.35 -9.10
C LYS A 6 45.60 17.05 -9.72
N LEU A 7 45.39 17.45 -10.98
CA LEU A 7 44.15 17.22 -11.69
C LEU A 7 43.94 15.72 -12.00
N LYS A 8 45.00 15.00 -12.38
CA LYS A 8 44.98 13.54 -12.58
C LYS A 8 44.63 12.81 -11.29
N ASN A 9 45.23 13.20 -10.16
CA ASN A 9 44.97 12.55 -8.87
C ASN A 9 43.55 12.81 -8.40
N LYS A 10 42.96 14.00 -8.60
CA LYS A 10 41.55 14.29 -8.29
C LYS A 10 40.61 13.42 -9.12
N ARG A 11 40.87 13.28 -10.42
CA ARG A 11 40.04 12.43 -11.31
C ARG A 11 40.15 10.96 -10.92
N PHE A 12 41.33 10.49 -10.57
CA PHE A 12 41.52 9.12 -10.10
C PHE A 12 40.80 8.84 -8.78
N PHE A 13 40.88 9.77 -7.82
CA PHE A 13 40.16 9.66 -6.56
C PHE A 13 38.63 9.64 -6.76
N LEU A 14 38.12 10.50 -7.63
CA LEU A 14 36.70 10.57 -7.96
C LEU A 14 36.22 9.26 -8.61
N LEU A 15 37.03 8.65 -9.47
CA LEU A 15 36.74 7.37 -10.11
C LEU A 15 36.69 6.22 -9.09
N ILE A 16 37.65 6.18 -8.17
CA ILE A 16 37.65 5.18 -7.08
C ILE A 16 36.42 5.35 -6.19
N THR A 17 36.10 6.57 -5.78
CA THR A 17 34.93 6.85 -4.96
C THR A 17 33.63 6.41 -5.67
N PHE A 18 33.54 6.68 -6.97
CA PHE A 18 32.40 6.23 -7.79
C PHE A 18 32.31 4.70 -7.87
N LEU A 19 33.44 4.00 -8.06
CA LEU A 19 33.46 2.52 -8.07
C LEU A 19 33.06 1.92 -6.71
N PHE A 20 33.53 2.52 -5.61
CA PHE A 20 33.09 2.08 -4.27
C PHE A 20 31.59 2.28 -4.07
N PHE A 21 31.07 3.42 -4.49
CA PHE A 21 29.63 3.72 -4.37
C PHE A 21 28.77 2.77 -5.22
N THR A 22 29.20 2.52 -6.47
CA THR A 22 28.48 1.57 -7.34
C THR A 22 28.56 0.14 -6.83
N SER A 23 29.72 -0.30 -6.33
CA SER A 23 29.88 -1.62 -5.71
C SER A 23 28.99 -1.79 -4.47
N TYR A 24 28.92 -0.78 -3.61
CA TYR A 24 28.03 -0.78 -2.46
C TYR A 24 26.56 -0.83 -2.86
N ALA A 25 26.15 -0.01 -3.82
CA ALA A 25 24.78 0.02 -4.31
C ALA A 25 24.36 -1.32 -4.93
N THR A 26 25.22 -1.92 -5.75
CA THR A 26 24.95 -3.23 -6.37
C THR A 26 24.86 -4.34 -5.34
N SER A 27 25.75 -4.37 -4.33
CA SER A 27 25.69 -5.40 -3.28
C SER A 27 24.38 -5.38 -2.50
N LYS A 28 23.80 -4.19 -2.25
CA LYS A 28 22.49 -4.04 -1.60
C LYS A 28 21.34 -4.47 -2.51
N THR A 29 21.44 -4.19 -3.80
CA THR A 29 20.40 -4.51 -4.78
C THR A 29 20.25 -6.02 -4.98
N PHE A 30 21.34 -6.79 -4.87
CA PHE A 30 21.34 -8.25 -4.95
C PHE A 30 20.98 -8.95 -3.62
N LYS A 31 20.98 -8.21 -2.50
CA LYS A 31 20.52 -8.76 -1.23
C LYS A 31 19.04 -9.16 -1.35
N LYS A 32 18.69 -10.32 -0.78
CA LYS A 32 17.31 -10.76 -0.72
C LYS A 32 16.54 -10.02 0.37
N VAL A 33 15.34 -9.59 0.05
CA VAL A 33 14.35 -9.03 1.00
C VAL A 33 13.62 -10.20 1.65
N ASN A 34 13.58 -10.20 2.96
CA ASN A 34 12.80 -11.13 3.77
C ASN A 34 11.55 -10.43 4.32
N TYR A 35 10.67 -11.18 5.00
CA TYR A 35 9.48 -10.63 5.66
C TYR A 35 9.81 -9.46 6.61
N GLN A 36 10.93 -9.55 7.35
CA GLN A 36 11.38 -8.52 8.30
C GLN A 36 11.81 -7.21 7.63
N ASP A 37 12.16 -7.25 6.35
CA ASP A 37 12.59 -6.09 5.58
C ASP A 37 11.40 -5.39 4.89
N VAL A 38 10.16 -5.81 5.18
CA VAL A 38 8.93 -5.22 4.62
C VAL A 38 8.29 -4.31 5.64
N SER A 39 8.02 -3.08 5.25
CA SER A 39 7.34 -2.07 6.07
C SER A 39 6.00 -1.70 5.44
N ILE A 40 4.91 -1.89 6.18
CA ILE A 40 3.55 -1.45 5.79
C ILE A 40 3.24 -0.18 6.53
N VAL A 41 2.75 0.84 5.82
CA VAL A 41 2.41 2.15 6.37
C VAL A 41 1.04 2.58 5.87
N GLY A 42 0.22 3.15 6.76
CA GLY A 42 -1.07 3.76 6.43
C GLY A 42 -2.28 2.88 6.75
N SER A 43 -2.09 1.65 7.22
CA SER A 43 -3.16 0.81 7.74
C SER A 43 -2.60 -0.28 8.66
N GLU A 44 -3.22 -0.48 9.81
CA GLU A 44 -2.95 -1.59 10.72
C GLU A 44 -3.80 -2.82 10.42
N LEU A 45 -4.74 -2.70 9.48
CA LEU A 45 -5.67 -3.77 9.11
C LEU A 45 -5.03 -4.91 8.33
N PHE A 46 -3.88 -4.67 7.72
CA PHE A 46 -3.24 -5.62 6.81
C PHE A 46 -1.90 -6.06 7.36
N SER A 47 -1.76 -7.35 7.53
CA SER A 47 -0.49 -8.00 7.86
C SER A 47 0.37 -8.21 6.61
N ILE A 48 1.63 -8.59 6.80
CA ILE A 48 2.53 -8.96 5.69
C ILE A 48 2.01 -10.19 4.97
N GLU A 49 1.42 -11.12 5.71
CA GLU A 49 0.80 -12.34 5.20
C GLU A 49 -0.38 -12.03 4.27
N ASP A 50 -1.21 -11.05 4.63
CA ASP A 50 -2.31 -10.58 3.77
C ASP A 50 -1.79 -10.00 2.46
N ILE A 51 -0.70 -9.22 2.52
CA ILE A 51 -0.06 -8.65 1.34
C ILE A 51 0.49 -9.75 0.42
N VAL A 52 1.17 -10.75 0.98
CA VAL A 52 1.71 -11.88 0.22
C VAL A 52 0.59 -12.73 -0.39
N ALA A 53 -0.44 -13.04 0.38
CA ALA A 53 -1.57 -13.85 -0.09
C ALA A 53 -2.37 -13.17 -1.22
N ASN A 54 -2.35 -11.84 -1.28
CA ASN A 54 -3.12 -11.04 -2.25
C ASN A 54 -2.27 -10.40 -3.36
N SER A 55 -1.00 -10.79 -3.47
CA SER A 55 -0.08 -10.31 -4.51
C SER A 55 0.81 -11.43 -5.03
N SER A 56 1.57 -11.13 -6.07
CA SER A 56 2.62 -12.02 -6.62
C SER A 56 3.95 -11.95 -5.86
N LEU A 57 3.99 -11.31 -4.69
CA LEU A 57 5.18 -11.22 -3.86
C LEU A 57 5.46 -12.56 -3.18
N ASN A 58 6.66 -13.06 -3.36
CA ASN A 58 7.17 -14.26 -2.68
C ASN A 58 8.48 -13.93 -1.99
N PHE A 59 8.59 -14.17 -0.70
CA PHE A 59 9.81 -13.95 0.07
C PHE A 59 10.52 -15.27 0.36
N PRO A 60 11.88 -15.29 0.31
CA PRO A 60 12.81 -14.19 0.07
C PRO A 60 12.95 -13.82 -1.41
N THR A 61 12.88 -12.52 -1.76
CA THR A 61 12.99 -12.02 -3.13
C THR A 61 14.07 -10.96 -3.27
N SER A 62 14.62 -10.78 -4.47
CA SER A 62 15.52 -9.65 -4.73
C SER A 62 14.71 -8.41 -5.11
N LEU A 63 15.13 -7.22 -4.63
CA LEU A 63 14.50 -5.95 -4.97
C LEU A 63 14.36 -5.71 -6.48
N ILE A 64 15.31 -6.23 -7.28
CA ILE A 64 15.30 -6.05 -8.74
C ILE A 64 14.08 -6.75 -9.37
N PHE A 65 13.69 -7.91 -8.86
CA PHE A 65 12.59 -8.70 -9.40
C PHE A 65 11.21 -8.26 -8.92
N VAL A 66 11.14 -7.38 -7.91
CA VAL A 66 9.86 -6.83 -7.46
C VAL A 66 9.31 -5.86 -8.51
N LYS A 67 8.22 -6.22 -9.15
CA LYS A 67 7.50 -5.38 -10.12
C LYS A 67 6.49 -4.49 -9.38
N SER A 68 6.95 -3.36 -8.81
CA SER A 68 6.14 -2.48 -7.97
C SER A 68 4.76 -2.17 -8.56
N SER A 69 4.70 -1.68 -9.80
CA SER A 69 3.43 -1.30 -10.43
C SER A 69 2.46 -2.48 -10.68
N TYR A 70 2.99 -3.69 -10.84
CA TYR A 70 2.16 -4.88 -10.95
C TYR A 70 1.58 -5.26 -9.60
N THR A 71 2.43 -5.32 -8.57
CA THR A 71 2.04 -5.58 -7.18
C THR A 71 1.01 -4.56 -6.67
N GLU A 72 1.20 -3.27 -6.98
CA GLU A 72 0.25 -2.20 -6.65
C GLU A 72 -1.14 -2.47 -7.23
N ARG A 73 -1.21 -2.88 -8.50
CA ARG A 73 -2.49 -3.21 -9.15
C ARG A 73 -3.17 -4.42 -8.54
N GLU A 74 -2.41 -5.48 -8.23
CA GLU A 74 -2.93 -6.67 -7.57
C GLU A 74 -3.49 -6.34 -6.19
N LEU A 75 -2.71 -5.69 -5.34
CA LEU A 75 -3.12 -5.30 -4.00
C LEU A 75 -4.34 -4.38 -4.01
N LYS A 76 -4.34 -3.37 -4.89
CA LYS A 76 -5.46 -2.44 -5.02
C LYS A 76 -6.76 -3.16 -5.40
N LYS A 77 -6.68 -4.14 -6.30
CA LYS A 77 -7.83 -4.93 -6.75
C LYS A 77 -8.28 -5.94 -5.71
N ASN A 78 -7.36 -6.74 -5.18
CA ASN A 78 -7.67 -7.89 -4.34
C ASN A 78 -8.10 -7.48 -2.93
N LEU A 79 -7.48 -6.40 -2.39
CA LEU A 79 -7.80 -5.85 -1.07
C LEU A 79 -8.77 -4.66 -1.11
N SER A 80 -9.31 -4.32 -2.27
CA SER A 80 -10.26 -3.20 -2.44
C SER A 80 -9.74 -1.85 -1.91
N LEU A 81 -8.44 -1.59 -2.06
CA LEU A 81 -7.81 -0.38 -1.52
C LEU A 81 -8.11 0.87 -2.37
N LYS A 82 -8.16 2.04 -1.73
CA LYS A 82 -8.28 3.32 -2.43
C LYS A 82 -7.01 3.62 -3.22
N ASN A 83 -5.87 3.47 -2.58
CA ASN A 83 -4.56 3.59 -3.21
C ASN A 83 -3.51 2.68 -2.55
N VAL A 84 -2.53 2.29 -3.33
CA VAL A 84 -1.37 1.52 -2.87
C VAL A 84 -0.13 1.99 -3.64
N SER A 85 0.99 2.11 -2.95
CA SER A 85 2.27 2.43 -3.56
C SER A 85 3.36 1.53 -2.98
N VAL A 86 4.14 0.89 -3.84
CA VAL A 86 5.18 -0.07 -3.48
C VAL A 86 6.55 0.50 -3.84
N PHE A 87 7.35 0.80 -2.83
CA PHE A 87 8.67 1.40 -2.97
C PHE A 87 9.76 0.37 -2.66
N ARG A 88 10.70 0.24 -3.57
CA ARG A 88 11.94 -0.49 -3.36
C ARG A 88 12.95 0.44 -2.70
N GLN A 89 13.37 0.12 -1.48
CA GLN A 89 14.30 0.94 -0.72
C GLN A 89 15.68 0.30 -0.65
N ILE A 90 16.71 1.08 -0.97
CA ILE A 90 18.11 0.69 -0.80
C ILE A 90 18.58 1.08 0.60
N PHE A 91 18.05 2.18 1.13
CA PHE A 91 18.36 2.66 2.47
C PHE A 91 17.12 3.27 3.15
N PRO A 92 16.65 2.68 4.28
CA PRO A 92 16.99 1.34 4.76
C PRO A 92 16.65 0.28 3.72
N PHE A 93 17.40 -0.83 3.72
CA PHE A 93 17.18 -1.88 2.73
C PHE A 93 15.85 -2.59 2.97
N GLY A 94 15.01 -2.70 1.94
CA GLY A 94 13.73 -3.39 2.06
C GLY A 94 12.66 -2.94 1.07
N LEU A 95 11.42 -3.31 1.38
CA LEU A 95 10.23 -2.94 0.64
C LEU A 95 9.30 -2.12 1.53
N LYS A 96 8.91 -0.93 1.07
CA LYS A 96 7.93 -0.10 1.76
C LYS A 96 6.63 -0.06 0.98
N ILE A 97 5.54 -0.45 1.64
CA ILE A 97 4.20 -0.49 1.06
C ILE A 97 3.35 0.55 1.77
N LEU A 98 2.96 1.59 1.04
CA LEU A 98 2.03 2.60 1.52
C LEU A 98 0.62 2.19 1.11
N ILE A 99 -0.27 2.07 2.09
CA ILE A 99 -1.66 1.67 1.90
C ILE A 99 -2.56 2.83 2.27
N LYS A 100 -3.50 3.17 1.39
CA LYS A 100 -4.62 4.03 1.70
C LYS A 100 -5.91 3.23 1.57
N THR A 101 -6.55 2.97 2.70
CA THR A 101 -7.84 2.30 2.76
C THR A 101 -8.97 3.20 2.25
N ARG A 102 -10.09 2.61 1.89
CA ARG A 102 -11.33 3.35 1.57
C ARG A 102 -12.06 3.66 2.86
N THR A 103 -12.63 4.84 2.94
CA THR A 103 -13.49 5.23 4.06
C THR A 103 -14.94 4.93 3.70
N PRO A 104 -15.61 4.00 4.38
CA PRO A 104 -17.00 3.69 4.13
C PRO A 104 -17.89 4.85 4.58
N ILE A 105 -18.91 5.19 3.78
CA ILE A 105 -19.90 6.23 4.10
C ILE A 105 -21.33 5.69 4.23
N ALA A 106 -21.62 4.54 3.62
CA ALA A 106 -22.93 3.94 3.64
C ALA A 106 -22.85 2.42 3.67
N TYR A 107 -23.88 1.77 4.25
CA TYR A 107 -24.08 0.35 4.14
C TYR A 107 -24.82 0.03 2.84
N GLY A 108 -24.44 -1.05 2.18
CA GLY A 108 -25.04 -1.45 0.92
C GLY A 108 -25.07 -2.95 0.72
N GLU A 109 -25.94 -3.37 -0.20
CA GLU A 109 -26.06 -4.76 -0.63
C GLU A 109 -25.91 -4.81 -2.15
N ARG A 110 -25.25 -5.84 -2.64
CA ARG A 110 -25.19 -6.13 -4.07
C ARG A 110 -25.44 -7.59 -4.34
N ILE A 111 -26.03 -7.88 -5.49
CA ILE A 111 -26.15 -9.24 -5.99
C ILE A 111 -24.95 -9.54 -6.88
N PHE A 112 -24.21 -10.58 -6.57
CA PHE A 112 -23.10 -11.05 -7.37
C PHE A 112 -23.19 -12.56 -7.53
N LYS A 113 -23.24 -13.04 -8.77
CA LYS A 113 -23.44 -14.46 -9.12
C LYS A 113 -24.66 -15.11 -8.47
N GLY A 114 -25.75 -14.34 -8.27
CA GLY A 114 -26.98 -14.83 -7.62
C GLY A 114 -26.95 -14.80 -6.08
N GLU A 115 -25.83 -14.48 -5.46
CA GLU A 115 -25.69 -14.36 -4.01
C GLU A 115 -25.79 -12.89 -3.58
N LYS A 116 -26.48 -12.67 -2.46
CA LYS A 116 -26.59 -11.35 -1.84
C LYS A 116 -25.38 -11.11 -0.95
N ILE A 117 -24.56 -10.17 -1.34
CA ILE A 117 -23.35 -9.78 -0.60
C ILE A 117 -23.60 -8.43 0.05
N THR A 118 -23.41 -8.38 1.37
CA THR A 118 -23.48 -7.16 2.16
C THR A 118 -22.10 -6.53 2.33
N GLY A 119 -22.04 -5.21 2.40
CA GLY A 119 -20.79 -4.47 2.53
C GLY A 119 -21.04 -2.99 2.69
N PHE A 120 -20.01 -2.20 2.42
CA PHE A 120 -20.06 -0.74 2.50
C PHE A 120 -19.80 -0.12 1.14
N ILE A 121 -20.27 1.12 1.02
CA ILE A 121 -20.02 1.98 -0.15
C ILE A 121 -19.19 3.15 0.34
N ASP A 122 -18.12 3.48 -0.39
CA ASP A 122 -17.31 4.67 -0.12
C ASP A 122 -17.85 5.90 -0.86
N GLU A 123 -17.20 7.06 -0.64
CA GLU A 123 -17.54 8.34 -1.29
C GLU A 123 -17.48 8.31 -2.82
N ASP A 124 -16.70 7.38 -3.38
CA ASP A 124 -16.55 7.18 -4.83
C ASP A 124 -17.60 6.19 -5.40
N GLY A 125 -18.51 5.66 -4.56
CA GLY A 125 -19.50 4.64 -4.92
C GLY A 125 -18.93 3.22 -5.05
N PHE A 126 -17.71 2.98 -4.56
CA PHE A 126 -17.08 1.68 -4.62
C PHE A 126 -17.56 0.76 -3.49
N PHE A 127 -17.90 -0.48 -3.83
CA PHE A 127 -18.36 -1.47 -2.85
C PHE A 127 -17.18 -2.14 -2.12
N ILE A 128 -17.18 -2.05 -0.80
CA ILE A 128 -16.18 -2.62 0.10
C ILE A 128 -16.79 -3.82 0.80
N SER A 129 -16.18 -5.00 0.65
CA SER A 129 -16.63 -6.19 1.38
C SER A 129 -16.36 -6.03 2.88
N LEU A 130 -17.25 -6.57 3.71
CA LEU A 130 -17.12 -6.57 5.19
C LEU A 130 -15.77 -7.10 5.69
N LYS A 131 -15.15 -8.02 4.96
CA LYS A 131 -13.86 -8.60 5.32
C LYS A 131 -12.72 -7.55 5.45
N TYR A 132 -12.82 -6.43 4.74
CA TYR A 132 -11.76 -5.40 4.66
C TYR A 132 -12.21 -4.05 5.22
N SER A 133 -13.22 -4.03 6.08
CA SER A 133 -13.65 -2.82 6.77
C SER A 133 -13.18 -2.81 8.21
N ASP A 134 -12.69 -1.67 8.65
CA ASP A 134 -12.28 -1.43 10.02
C ASP A 134 -13.50 -1.35 10.95
N GLN A 135 -13.47 -2.04 12.08
CA GLN A 135 -14.56 -2.03 13.06
C GLN A 135 -14.85 -0.63 13.62
N GLU A 136 -13.84 0.22 13.74
CA GLU A 136 -14.03 1.59 14.21
C GLU A 136 -14.85 2.43 13.20
N ASN A 137 -14.60 2.25 11.91
CA ASN A 137 -15.38 2.87 10.86
C ASN A 137 -16.82 2.31 10.79
N LEU A 138 -17.01 1.03 11.09
CA LEU A 138 -18.33 0.40 11.23
C LEU A 138 -19.20 1.12 12.27
N ASN A 139 -18.66 1.35 13.47
CA ASN A 139 -19.37 2.00 14.55
C ASN A 139 -19.75 3.45 14.21
N LYS A 140 -18.86 4.19 13.54
CA LYS A 140 -19.13 5.57 13.09
C LYS A 140 -20.22 5.64 12.02
N ILE A 141 -20.30 4.67 11.12
CA ILE A 141 -21.32 4.63 10.07
C ILE A 141 -22.67 4.19 10.64
N THR A 142 -22.68 3.18 11.49
CA THR A 142 -23.90 2.71 12.13
C THR A 142 -24.53 3.81 12.97
N SER A 143 -23.74 4.57 13.72
CA SER A 143 -24.24 5.71 14.51
C SER A 143 -24.79 6.85 13.64
N LYS A 144 -24.14 7.17 12.50
CA LYS A 144 -24.66 8.16 11.54
C LYS A 144 -25.92 7.68 10.83
N ALA A 145 -25.99 6.43 10.38
CA ALA A 145 -27.16 5.87 9.70
C ALA A 145 -28.40 5.89 10.61
N VAL A 146 -28.24 5.58 11.88
CA VAL A 146 -29.33 5.68 12.87
C VAL A 146 -29.79 7.13 13.03
N SER A 147 -28.88 8.10 13.03
CA SER A 147 -29.25 9.53 13.10
C SER A 147 -30.07 10.00 11.89
N TYR A 148 -29.71 9.59 10.68
CA TYR A 148 -30.47 9.95 9.46
C TYR A 148 -31.85 9.30 9.37
N THR A 149 -32.03 8.09 9.86
CA THR A 149 -33.36 7.44 9.90
C THR A 149 -34.28 8.12 10.89
N HIS A 150 -33.78 8.62 12.02
CA HIS A 150 -34.59 9.38 12.98
C HIS A 150 -35.04 10.75 12.44
N LEU A 151 -34.18 11.45 11.71
CA LEU A 151 -34.53 12.75 11.11
C LEU A 151 -35.63 12.60 10.06
N ARG A 152 -35.58 11.57 9.21
CA ARG A 152 -36.57 11.32 8.17
C ARG A 152 -37.93 10.90 8.72
N ALA A 153 -37.98 10.25 9.88
CA ALA A 153 -39.23 9.88 10.55
C ALA A 153 -39.93 11.11 11.17
N HIS A 154 -39.26 12.21 11.44
CA HIS A 154 -39.86 13.44 11.94
C HIS A 154 -40.39 14.36 10.82
N GLU A 155 -39.87 14.30 9.60
CA GLU A 155 -40.33 15.10 8.47
C GLU A 155 -41.62 14.59 7.82
N THR A 156 -42.04 13.37 8.07
CA THR A 156 -43.25 12.78 7.48
C THR A 156 -44.52 12.93 8.36
N LYS A 157 -44.45 13.76 9.42
CA LYS A 157 -45.59 13.98 10.35
C LYS A 157 -46.17 15.40 10.34
N THR A 158 -45.99 16.14 9.27
CA THR A 158 -46.64 17.44 9.07
C THR A 158 -47.32 17.45 7.71
N ASP A 159 -48.46 16.78 7.62
CA ASP A 159 -49.58 17.10 6.75
C ASP A 159 -50.88 16.60 7.39
#